data_5013e4f9af062e111f778eb5b052ecce
#
_entry.id   5013e4f9af062e111f778eb5b052ecce
#
_cell.length_a   1.000
_cell.length_b   1.000
_cell.length_c   1.000
_cell.angle_alpha   90.00
_cell.angle_beta   90.00
_cell.angle_gamma   90.00
#
_symmetry.space_group_name_H-M   'P 1'
#
loop_
_entity.id
_entity.type
_entity.pdbx_description
1 polymer ?
#
loop_
_entity_poly.entity_id
_entity_poly.type
_entity_poly.pdbx_seq_one_letter_code
_entity_poly.pdbx_strand_id
1 'polypeptide(L)'
;MSLWINGEWRPGRGPGFSKQDPVNLKVVWQGEAADAGQVAEAVAAARQAFPSWARQPFAARQAIVEKFAALLEASKAELTAVIGAETGKPRWEAAGEVTAMINKVAISVKAYHVRTGEQHSDLPDGAATLRHRPHGVLAVFGPYNFPGHLPNGHIVPALLAGNTVVFKPSELTPRSGEAVVKLWQQAGLPAGVLNLVQGGRETGEALSGQADIDGLLFTGSSTTGFHLHRQLAGQPQKILALEMGGNNPLIVDDPRDVDAAVHLTIQSAFITAGQRCTCARRLLVRRGEAGDAFLSRLVTVSQRLIPAAWDAEPQPFLGGLISEQAAQKVHQAWLQRVAAGAVTLLEPRILQAGTSLLTPGIVDMSDVANVEDEEVFGPLLGVWRYDTFEEAIALANATRFGLSCGLISPEREKFDRLLLEARAGIVNWNKPLTGAASTAPFGGTGASGNHRPGAWYAADYCAWPMASLESPTLTLPASLSPGLDFLAREAS
;
A
#
# COMPACT_ATOMS: atom_id res chain seq x y z
N MET A 1 -24.50 5.44 11.43
CA MET A 1 -24.59 4.30 10.48
C MET A 1 -23.21 4.11 9.93
N SER A 2 -22.61 2.95 10.16
CA SER A 2 -21.19 2.69 9.92
C SER A 2 -20.90 1.72 8.79
N LEU A 3 -21.90 1.01 8.29
CA LEU A 3 -21.76 -0.01 7.24
C LEU A 3 -22.53 0.40 5.99
N TRP A 4 -21.98 0.03 4.81
CA TRP A 4 -22.64 0.15 3.52
C TRP A 4 -22.78 -1.24 2.90
N ILE A 5 -23.99 -1.80 2.91
CA ILE A 5 -24.25 -3.16 2.43
C ILE A 5 -25.40 -3.11 1.44
N ASN A 6 -25.18 -3.64 0.24
CA ASN A 6 -26.17 -3.73 -0.84
C ASN A 6 -26.89 -2.41 -1.15
N GLY A 7 -26.13 -1.29 -1.16
CA GLY A 7 -26.70 0.02 -1.49
C GLY A 7 -27.40 0.75 -0.33
N GLU A 8 -27.26 0.26 0.91
CA GLU A 8 -27.89 0.84 2.10
C GLU A 8 -26.89 1.10 3.22
N TRP A 9 -27.00 2.27 3.85
CA TRP A 9 -26.28 2.57 5.08
C TRP A 9 -26.99 1.95 6.29
N ARG A 10 -26.26 1.17 7.08
CA ARG A 10 -26.78 0.44 8.23
C ARG A 10 -25.90 0.62 9.48
N PRO A 11 -26.47 0.52 10.69
CA PRO A 11 -25.67 0.39 11.90
C PRO A 11 -24.98 -0.98 11.95
N GLY A 12 -23.83 -1.06 12.62
CA GLY A 12 -23.24 -2.33 12.99
C GLY A 12 -24.03 -3.05 14.08
N ARG A 13 -23.85 -4.35 14.20
CA ARG A 13 -24.43 -5.19 15.29
C ARG A 13 -23.35 -5.68 16.27
N GLY A 14 -22.08 -5.38 15.97
CA GLY A 14 -20.95 -5.68 16.84
C GLY A 14 -20.66 -4.59 17.86
N PRO A 15 -19.51 -4.68 18.56
CA PRO A 15 -19.13 -3.69 19.57
C PRO A 15 -19.01 -2.26 19.00
N GLY A 16 -19.42 -1.29 19.80
CA GLY A 16 -19.20 0.13 19.51
C GLY A 16 -17.71 0.50 19.61
N PHE A 17 -17.25 1.36 18.73
CA PHE A 17 -15.91 1.93 18.79
C PHE A 17 -15.89 3.37 18.29
N SER A 18 -14.84 4.10 18.61
CA SER A 18 -14.69 5.49 18.20
C SER A 18 -13.27 5.78 17.76
N LYS A 19 -13.11 6.79 16.93
CA LYS A 19 -11.82 7.36 16.58
C LYS A 19 -11.73 8.79 17.08
N GLN A 20 -10.62 9.08 17.74
CA GLN A 20 -10.25 10.44 18.15
C GLN A 20 -9.12 10.96 17.24
N ASP A 21 -9.11 12.27 17.05
CA ASP A 21 -7.94 12.98 16.54
C ASP A 21 -6.76 12.68 17.47
N PRO A 22 -5.63 12.22 16.96
CA PRO A 22 -4.54 11.69 17.80
C PRO A 22 -3.76 12.78 18.55
N VAL A 23 -4.03 14.06 18.27
CA VAL A 23 -3.35 15.20 18.88
C VAL A 23 -4.29 16.01 19.77
N ASN A 24 -5.45 16.44 19.26
CA ASN A 24 -6.39 17.25 20.04
C ASN A 24 -7.44 16.44 20.80
N LEU A 25 -7.44 15.11 20.63
CA LEU A 25 -8.27 14.13 21.35
C LEU A 25 -9.79 14.27 21.13
N LYS A 26 -10.23 15.11 20.20
CA LYS A 26 -11.64 15.22 19.83
C LYS A 26 -12.11 13.96 19.13
N VAL A 27 -13.30 13.46 19.49
CA VAL A 27 -13.93 12.35 18.77
C VAL A 27 -14.28 12.84 17.36
N VAL A 28 -13.69 12.21 16.34
CA VAL A 28 -13.90 12.52 14.92
C VAL A 28 -14.83 11.54 14.24
N TRP A 29 -15.03 10.38 14.84
CA TRP A 29 -15.97 9.36 14.38
C TRP A 29 -16.37 8.41 15.51
N GLN A 30 -17.61 7.90 15.47
CA GLN A 30 -18.06 6.79 16.32
C GLN A 30 -19.12 5.96 15.59
N GLY A 31 -19.17 4.67 15.87
CA GLY A 31 -20.11 3.72 15.29
C GLY A 31 -19.92 2.33 15.87
N GLU A 32 -20.63 1.38 15.32
CA GLU A 32 -20.58 -0.03 15.69
C GLU A 32 -19.86 -0.86 14.61
N ALA A 33 -19.16 -1.90 15.03
CA ALA A 33 -18.51 -2.86 14.16
C ALA A 33 -19.54 -3.76 13.47
N ALA A 34 -19.19 -4.27 12.29
CA ALA A 34 -19.92 -5.36 11.66
C ALA A 34 -19.72 -6.67 12.46
N ASP A 35 -20.80 -7.37 12.75
CA ASP A 35 -20.74 -8.75 13.22
C ASP A 35 -20.48 -9.73 12.04
N ALA A 36 -20.21 -10.99 12.34
CA ALA A 36 -19.95 -12.02 11.34
C ALA A 36 -21.11 -12.21 10.36
N GLY A 37 -22.37 -12.04 10.83
CA GLY A 37 -23.56 -12.11 10.00
C GLY A 37 -23.61 -10.97 8.97
N GLN A 38 -23.30 -9.74 9.39
CA GLN A 38 -23.26 -8.59 8.48
C GLN A 38 -22.10 -8.67 7.47
N VAL A 39 -20.98 -9.25 7.86
CA VAL A 39 -19.88 -9.56 6.93
C VAL A 39 -20.34 -10.57 5.88
N ALA A 40 -21.04 -11.64 6.28
CA ALA A 40 -21.61 -12.61 5.34
C ALA A 40 -22.66 -11.98 4.42
N GLU A 41 -23.53 -11.10 4.94
CA GLU A 41 -24.49 -10.31 4.15
C GLU A 41 -23.78 -9.46 3.08
N ALA A 42 -22.66 -8.78 3.43
CA ALA A 42 -21.88 -7.98 2.50
C ALA A 42 -21.23 -8.82 1.39
N VAL A 43 -20.68 -9.99 1.73
CA VAL A 43 -20.12 -10.94 0.75
C VAL A 43 -21.21 -11.51 -0.16
N ALA A 44 -22.36 -11.88 0.38
CA ALA A 44 -23.50 -12.36 -0.41
C ALA A 44 -24.03 -11.28 -1.38
N ALA A 45 -24.14 -10.03 -0.92
CA ALA A 45 -24.51 -8.90 -1.78
C ALA A 45 -23.51 -8.68 -2.93
N ALA A 46 -22.22 -8.75 -2.62
CA ALA A 46 -21.17 -8.67 -3.62
C ALA A 46 -21.25 -9.82 -4.63
N ARG A 47 -21.48 -11.05 -4.15
CA ARG A 47 -21.63 -12.23 -5.02
C ARG A 47 -22.86 -12.11 -5.94
N GLN A 48 -23.96 -11.61 -5.42
CA GLN A 48 -25.20 -11.38 -6.20
C GLN A 48 -24.99 -10.31 -7.28
N ALA A 49 -24.29 -9.22 -6.97
CA ALA A 49 -24.02 -8.13 -7.90
C ALA A 49 -22.99 -8.49 -8.99
N PHE A 50 -22.07 -9.42 -8.71
CA PHE A 50 -20.94 -9.76 -9.56
C PHE A 50 -21.34 -10.09 -11.01
N PRO A 51 -22.28 -11.01 -11.33
CA PRO A 51 -22.57 -11.38 -12.71
C PRO A 51 -23.05 -10.22 -13.58
N SER A 52 -23.83 -9.30 -13.00
CA SER A 52 -24.33 -8.13 -13.73
C SER A 52 -23.23 -7.10 -13.95
N TRP A 53 -22.38 -6.85 -12.93
CA TRP A 53 -21.26 -5.94 -13.01
C TRP A 53 -20.16 -6.42 -13.97
N ALA A 54 -19.79 -7.70 -13.90
CA ALA A 54 -18.79 -8.31 -14.80
C ALA A 54 -19.19 -8.27 -16.28
N ARG A 55 -20.50 -8.31 -16.59
CA ARG A 55 -21.03 -8.20 -17.95
C ARG A 55 -21.14 -6.77 -18.47
N GLN A 56 -21.03 -5.75 -17.63
CA GLN A 56 -20.99 -4.36 -18.07
C GLN A 56 -19.83 -4.13 -19.04
N PRO A 57 -20.03 -3.40 -20.15
CA PRO A 57 -18.93 -2.98 -21.00
C PRO A 57 -17.88 -2.19 -20.21
N PHE A 58 -16.61 -2.34 -20.56
CA PHE A 58 -15.52 -1.60 -19.89
C PHE A 58 -15.79 -0.09 -19.82
N ALA A 59 -16.27 0.51 -20.93
CA ALA A 59 -16.59 1.93 -20.98
C ALA A 59 -17.65 2.36 -19.96
N ALA A 60 -18.63 1.52 -19.64
CA ALA A 60 -19.63 1.82 -18.62
C ALA A 60 -19.02 1.80 -17.20
N ARG A 61 -18.15 0.83 -16.92
CA ARG A 61 -17.41 0.77 -15.65
C ARG A 61 -16.45 1.96 -15.52
N GLN A 62 -15.72 2.29 -16.60
CA GLN A 62 -14.81 3.43 -16.67
C GLN A 62 -15.53 4.74 -16.39
N ALA A 63 -16.70 4.99 -16.98
CA ALA A 63 -17.47 6.21 -16.76
C ALA A 63 -17.83 6.45 -15.28
N ILE A 64 -18.18 5.38 -14.54
CA ILE A 64 -18.45 5.48 -13.09
C ILE A 64 -17.17 5.80 -12.31
N VAL A 65 -16.05 5.15 -12.66
CA VAL A 65 -14.74 5.36 -12.00
C VAL A 65 -14.22 6.78 -12.30
N GLU A 66 -14.40 7.31 -13.48
CA GLU A 66 -14.03 8.69 -13.83
C GLU A 66 -14.92 9.73 -13.12
N LYS A 67 -16.21 9.43 -12.96
CA LYS A 67 -17.11 10.27 -12.15
C LYS A 67 -16.68 10.28 -10.68
N PHE A 68 -16.23 9.16 -10.15
CA PHE A 68 -15.64 9.08 -8.81
C PHE A 68 -14.40 9.98 -8.70
N ALA A 69 -13.51 10.00 -9.70
CA ALA A 69 -12.36 10.92 -9.71
C ALA A 69 -12.77 12.40 -9.68
N ALA A 70 -13.79 12.77 -10.45
CA ALA A 70 -14.33 14.13 -10.43
C ALA A 70 -14.93 14.51 -9.05
N LEU A 71 -15.59 13.57 -8.38
CA LEU A 71 -16.11 13.76 -7.03
C LEU A 71 -15.00 13.88 -5.97
N LEU A 72 -13.90 13.09 -6.12
CA LEU A 72 -12.72 13.25 -5.27
C LEU A 72 -12.12 14.65 -5.40
N GLU A 73 -12.00 15.18 -6.62
CA GLU A 73 -11.49 16.54 -6.85
C GLU A 73 -12.41 17.59 -6.22
N ALA A 74 -13.72 17.47 -6.44
CA ALA A 74 -14.72 18.38 -5.86
C ALA A 74 -14.73 18.36 -4.32
N SER A 75 -14.44 17.20 -3.70
CA SER A 75 -14.44 17.00 -2.25
C SER A 75 -13.03 17.09 -1.63
N LYS A 76 -12.03 17.58 -2.36
CA LYS A 76 -10.62 17.53 -1.96
C LYS A 76 -10.36 18.20 -0.60
N ALA A 77 -10.94 19.36 -0.35
CA ALA A 77 -10.77 20.08 0.91
C ALA A 77 -11.38 19.31 2.09
N GLU A 78 -12.58 18.74 1.92
CA GLU A 78 -13.26 17.94 2.94
C GLU A 78 -12.48 16.66 3.25
N LEU A 79 -12.08 15.91 2.22
CA LEU A 79 -11.29 14.68 2.39
C LEU A 79 -9.94 14.96 3.05
N THR A 80 -9.29 16.08 2.71
CA THR A 80 -8.04 16.51 3.35
C THR A 80 -8.23 16.69 4.86
N ALA A 81 -9.32 17.34 5.27
CA ALA A 81 -9.63 17.54 6.68
C ALA A 81 -9.98 16.21 7.38
N VAL A 82 -10.73 15.33 6.72
CA VAL A 82 -11.08 14.00 7.26
C VAL A 82 -9.82 13.17 7.50
N ILE A 83 -8.94 13.06 6.49
CA ILE A 83 -7.70 12.28 6.58
C ILE A 83 -6.75 12.89 7.62
N GLY A 84 -6.57 14.21 7.61
CA GLY A 84 -5.71 14.89 8.58
C GLY A 84 -6.16 14.66 10.03
N ALA A 85 -7.44 14.84 10.31
CA ALA A 85 -8.01 14.68 11.64
C ALA A 85 -7.97 13.21 12.15
N GLU A 86 -8.11 12.22 11.28
CA GLU A 86 -8.02 10.82 11.69
C GLU A 86 -6.58 10.32 11.86
N THR A 87 -5.68 10.75 10.97
CA THR A 87 -4.32 10.19 10.90
C THR A 87 -3.28 11.00 11.68
N GLY A 88 -3.60 12.28 11.98
CA GLY A 88 -2.65 13.23 12.56
C GLY A 88 -1.64 13.82 11.57
N LYS A 89 -1.65 13.40 10.28
CA LYS A 89 -0.70 13.94 9.29
C LYS A 89 -1.04 15.39 8.92
N PRO A 90 -0.02 16.25 8.67
CA PRO A 90 -0.22 17.65 8.31
C PRO A 90 -1.15 17.81 7.09
N ARG A 91 -1.85 18.93 7.03
CA ARG A 91 -2.79 19.27 5.95
C ARG A 91 -2.17 19.13 4.56
N TRP A 92 -0.93 19.57 4.37
CA TRP A 92 -0.25 19.46 3.08
C TRP A 92 -0.03 18.00 2.64
N GLU A 93 0.26 17.08 3.59
CA GLU A 93 0.38 15.65 3.28
C GLU A 93 -0.98 15.01 2.99
N ALA A 94 -2.00 15.32 3.78
CA ALA A 94 -3.36 14.84 3.56
C ALA A 94 -3.90 15.30 2.20
N ALA A 95 -3.65 16.55 1.80
CA ALA A 95 -3.98 17.08 0.48
C ALA A 95 -3.23 16.34 -0.65
N GLY A 96 -1.96 16.00 -0.40
CA GLY A 96 -1.15 15.16 -1.30
C GLY A 96 -1.73 13.76 -1.49
N GLU A 97 -2.25 13.16 -0.42
CA GLU A 97 -2.92 11.86 -0.49
C GLU A 97 -4.18 11.91 -1.36
N VAL A 98 -5.04 12.92 -1.18
CA VAL A 98 -6.24 13.09 -2.02
C VAL A 98 -5.87 13.29 -3.49
N THR A 99 -4.82 14.07 -3.76
CA THR A 99 -4.29 14.23 -5.14
C THR A 99 -3.84 12.89 -5.73
N ALA A 100 -3.18 12.05 -4.93
CA ALA A 100 -2.77 10.72 -5.36
C ALA A 100 -3.98 9.80 -5.63
N MET A 101 -5.07 9.91 -4.85
CA MET A 101 -6.33 9.18 -5.10
C MET A 101 -6.94 9.55 -6.47
N ILE A 102 -6.99 10.85 -6.78
CA ILE A 102 -7.53 11.36 -8.05
C ILE A 102 -6.70 10.82 -9.23
N ASN A 103 -5.39 10.99 -9.16
CA ASN A 103 -4.47 10.56 -10.22
C ASN A 103 -4.48 9.03 -10.42
N LYS A 104 -4.74 8.25 -9.37
CA LYS A 104 -4.79 6.78 -9.42
C LYS A 104 -5.85 6.28 -10.40
N VAL A 105 -6.94 6.99 -10.59
CA VAL A 105 -8.02 6.60 -11.52
C VAL A 105 -7.50 6.55 -12.95
N ALA A 106 -6.93 7.65 -13.45
CA ALA A 106 -6.38 7.70 -14.82
C ALA A 106 -5.24 6.68 -15.02
N ILE A 107 -4.39 6.50 -14.00
CA ILE A 107 -3.31 5.50 -14.02
C ILE A 107 -3.88 4.09 -14.12
N SER A 108 -4.93 3.77 -13.38
CA SER A 108 -5.57 2.44 -13.40
C SER A 108 -6.27 2.15 -14.74
N VAL A 109 -6.92 3.15 -15.33
CA VAL A 109 -7.51 3.04 -16.68
C VAL A 109 -6.41 2.74 -17.71
N LYS A 110 -5.31 3.51 -17.68
CA LYS A 110 -4.17 3.27 -18.57
C LYS A 110 -3.54 1.89 -18.34
N ALA A 111 -3.36 1.48 -17.08
CA ALA A 111 -2.83 0.18 -16.74
C ALA A 111 -3.70 -0.96 -17.26
N TYR A 112 -5.02 -0.84 -17.17
CA TYR A 112 -5.96 -1.82 -17.75
C TYR A 112 -5.69 -2.03 -19.25
N HIS A 113 -5.58 -0.97 -20.03
CA HIS A 113 -5.36 -1.07 -21.48
C HIS A 113 -3.98 -1.62 -21.86
N VAL A 114 -2.95 -1.31 -21.08
CA VAL A 114 -1.56 -1.68 -21.42
C VAL A 114 -1.21 -3.08 -20.89
N ARG A 115 -1.72 -3.45 -19.72
CA ARG A 115 -1.28 -4.68 -19.02
C ARG A 115 -2.29 -5.82 -19.14
N THR A 116 -3.56 -5.49 -19.26
CA THR A 116 -4.66 -6.44 -19.36
C THR A 116 -5.47 -6.14 -20.62
N GLY A 117 -6.79 -6.12 -20.55
CA GLY A 117 -7.62 -5.87 -21.74
C GLY A 117 -7.73 -7.09 -22.64
N GLU A 118 -7.73 -6.86 -23.94
CA GLU A 118 -7.88 -7.89 -24.97
C GLU A 118 -6.78 -7.74 -26.02
N GLN A 119 -6.17 -8.87 -26.43
CA GLN A 119 -5.12 -8.92 -27.45
C GLN A 119 -5.48 -10.00 -28.46
N HIS A 120 -5.32 -9.70 -29.73
CA HIS A 120 -5.59 -10.60 -30.86
C HIS A 120 -4.31 -10.84 -31.66
N SER A 121 -4.16 -12.08 -32.13
CA SER A 121 -3.12 -12.47 -33.06
C SER A 121 -3.76 -13.32 -34.16
N ASP A 122 -3.58 -12.93 -35.42
CA ASP A 122 -4.13 -13.64 -36.56
C ASP A 122 -3.42 -14.98 -36.74
N LEU A 123 -4.20 -16.02 -37.08
CA LEU A 123 -3.74 -17.35 -37.45
C LEU A 123 -4.25 -17.66 -38.88
N PRO A 124 -3.62 -18.62 -39.59
CA PRO A 124 -4.05 -18.99 -40.95
C PRO A 124 -5.50 -19.44 -41.05
N ASP A 125 -6.07 -19.98 -39.96
CA ASP A 125 -7.41 -20.55 -39.87
C ASP A 125 -8.27 -19.89 -38.78
N GLY A 126 -7.89 -18.70 -38.31
CA GLY A 126 -8.63 -18.01 -37.27
C GLY A 126 -7.82 -16.99 -36.49
N ALA A 127 -8.01 -16.92 -35.19
CA ALA A 127 -7.27 -16.02 -34.30
C ALA A 127 -6.95 -16.66 -32.98
N ALA A 128 -5.82 -16.27 -32.39
CA ALA A 128 -5.55 -16.48 -30.97
C ALA A 128 -5.90 -15.20 -30.18
N THR A 129 -6.74 -15.34 -29.19
CA THR A 129 -7.19 -14.20 -28.38
C THR A 129 -6.86 -14.39 -26.92
N LEU A 130 -6.24 -13.36 -26.32
CA LEU A 130 -6.01 -13.26 -24.91
C LEU A 130 -6.99 -12.23 -24.31
N ARG A 131 -7.78 -12.65 -23.35
CA ARG A 131 -8.70 -11.81 -22.58
C ARG A 131 -8.34 -11.86 -21.11
N HIS A 132 -8.73 -10.82 -20.37
CA HIS A 132 -8.61 -10.81 -18.92
C HIS A 132 -9.99 -10.76 -18.28
N ARG A 133 -10.23 -11.67 -17.34
CA ARG A 133 -11.52 -11.85 -16.67
C ARG A 133 -11.42 -11.49 -15.19
N PRO A 134 -12.47 -10.89 -14.58
CA PRO A 134 -12.51 -10.66 -13.15
C PRO A 134 -12.50 -11.98 -12.36
N HIS A 135 -11.90 -11.96 -11.18
CA HIS A 135 -11.93 -13.10 -10.26
C HIS A 135 -13.32 -13.35 -9.69
N GLY A 136 -14.01 -12.29 -9.26
CA GLY A 136 -15.31 -12.36 -8.61
C GLY A 136 -15.46 -11.36 -7.48
N VAL A 137 -15.59 -11.85 -6.25
CA VAL A 137 -15.69 -11.05 -5.02
C VAL A 137 -14.31 -10.89 -4.39
N LEU A 138 -13.82 -9.67 -4.27
CA LEU A 138 -12.54 -9.37 -3.65
C LEU A 138 -12.72 -8.67 -2.31
N ALA A 139 -12.08 -9.20 -1.27
CA ALA A 139 -11.95 -8.52 0.01
C ALA A 139 -10.77 -7.54 -0.06
N VAL A 140 -10.98 -6.26 0.28
CA VAL A 140 -9.93 -5.23 0.32
C VAL A 140 -9.75 -4.77 1.76
N PHE A 141 -8.53 -4.91 2.28
CA PHE A 141 -8.14 -4.46 3.61
C PHE A 141 -7.27 -3.21 3.49
N GLY A 142 -7.75 -2.10 4.01
CA GLY A 142 -7.06 -0.82 3.97
C GLY A 142 -6.22 -0.56 5.22
N PRO A 143 -5.03 0.05 5.07
CA PRO A 143 -4.19 0.48 6.17
C PRO A 143 -4.62 1.86 6.69
N TYR A 144 -4.10 2.26 7.85
CA TYR A 144 -4.41 3.56 8.43
C TYR A 144 -3.52 4.71 7.93
N ASN A 145 -2.32 4.42 7.44
CA ASN A 145 -1.34 5.45 7.09
C ASN A 145 -1.69 6.23 5.81
N PHE A 146 -2.35 5.60 4.86
CA PHE A 146 -2.93 6.20 3.65
C PHE A 146 -4.34 5.63 3.42
N PRO A 147 -5.31 6.00 4.28
CA PRO A 147 -6.61 5.34 4.34
C PRO A 147 -7.49 5.55 3.10
N GLY A 148 -7.22 6.57 2.33
CA GLY A 148 -7.88 6.84 1.06
C GLY A 148 -7.10 6.26 -0.13
N HIS A 149 -5.80 6.55 -0.21
CA HIS A 149 -4.98 6.26 -1.39
C HIS A 149 -4.70 4.77 -1.59
N LEU A 150 -4.30 4.05 -0.54
CA LEU A 150 -3.89 2.64 -0.69
C LEU A 150 -5.07 1.71 -0.97
N PRO A 151 -6.22 1.79 -0.26
CA PRO A 151 -7.39 1.01 -0.65
C PRO A 151 -7.89 1.37 -2.06
N ASN A 152 -7.84 2.66 -2.44
CA ASN A 152 -8.20 3.11 -3.77
C ASN A 152 -7.33 2.48 -4.86
N GLY A 153 -6.06 2.20 -4.54
CA GLY A 153 -5.13 1.47 -5.40
C GLY A 153 -5.51 0.01 -5.68
N HIS A 154 -6.39 -0.58 -4.86
CA HIS A 154 -6.98 -1.90 -5.06
C HIS A 154 -8.41 -1.82 -5.62
N ILE A 155 -9.25 -0.95 -5.04
CA ILE A 155 -10.68 -0.85 -5.38
C ILE A 155 -10.88 -0.42 -6.84
N VAL A 156 -10.18 0.64 -7.29
CA VAL A 156 -10.33 1.15 -8.66
C VAL A 156 -9.99 0.09 -9.72
N PRO A 157 -8.79 -0.54 -9.71
CA PRO A 157 -8.48 -1.57 -10.70
C PRO A 157 -9.37 -2.82 -10.58
N ALA A 158 -9.79 -3.20 -9.36
CA ALA A 158 -10.72 -4.30 -9.16
C ALA A 158 -12.08 -4.04 -9.84
N LEU A 159 -12.65 -2.85 -9.63
CA LEU A 159 -13.91 -2.44 -10.26
C LEU A 159 -13.78 -2.30 -11.79
N LEU A 160 -12.69 -1.73 -12.28
CA LEU A 160 -12.41 -1.65 -13.72
C LEU A 160 -12.31 -3.03 -14.38
N ALA A 161 -11.71 -4.01 -13.71
CA ALA A 161 -11.64 -5.39 -14.19
C ALA A 161 -13.01 -6.10 -14.19
N GLY A 162 -14.00 -5.59 -13.42
CA GLY A 162 -15.34 -6.15 -13.31
C GLY A 162 -15.56 -7.00 -12.04
N ASN A 163 -14.65 -6.94 -11.06
CA ASN A 163 -14.87 -7.54 -9.74
C ASN A 163 -15.84 -6.73 -8.91
N THR A 164 -16.45 -7.36 -7.93
CA THR A 164 -17.13 -6.71 -6.82
C THR A 164 -16.25 -6.73 -5.58
N VAL A 165 -16.47 -5.79 -4.66
CA VAL A 165 -15.55 -5.54 -3.54
C VAL A 165 -16.30 -5.50 -2.20
N VAL A 166 -15.73 -6.15 -1.19
CA VAL A 166 -16.04 -5.91 0.22
C VAL A 166 -14.84 -5.21 0.84
N PHE A 167 -14.98 -3.94 1.17
CA PHE A 167 -13.94 -3.10 1.72
C PHE A 167 -14.00 -3.05 3.25
N LYS A 168 -12.88 -3.38 3.90
CA LYS A 168 -12.66 -3.18 5.32
C LYS A 168 -11.51 -2.19 5.52
N PRO A 169 -11.78 -0.92 5.83
CA PRO A 169 -10.74 0.02 6.23
C PRO A 169 -10.12 -0.39 7.57
N SER A 170 -8.99 0.24 7.92
CA SER A 170 -8.48 0.14 9.28
C SER A 170 -9.51 0.72 10.28
N GLU A 171 -9.65 0.09 11.42
CA GLU A 171 -10.44 0.58 12.55
C GLU A 171 -9.91 1.92 13.12
N LEU A 172 -8.69 2.29 12.73
CA LEU A 172 -8.09 3.57 13.10
C LEU A 172 -8.43 4.71 12.13
N THR A 173 -9.10 4.41 11.01
CA THR A 173 -9.50 5.41 9.99
C THR A 173 -10.88 5.12 9.40
N PRO A 174 -11.90 4.88 10.26
CA PRO A 174 -13.24 4.52 9.80
C PRO A 174 -13.94 5.64 9.03
N ARG A 175 -13.75 6.91 9.42
CA ARG A 175 -14.35 8.07 8.76
C ARG A 175 -13.84 8.25 7.33
N SER A 176 -12.54 8.04 7.10
CA SER A 176 -11.96 8.08 5.76
C SER A 176 -12.55 7.01 4.85
N GLY A 177 -12.70 5.77 5.35
CA GLY A 177 -13.36 4.69 4.62
C GLY A 177 -14.81 5.02 4.26
N GLU A 178 -15.57 5.54 5.22
CA GLU A 178 -16.96 5.98 5.01
C GLU A 178 -17.07 7.12 4.00
N ALA A 179 -16.20 8.13 4.09
CA ALA A 179 -16.19 9.26 3.16
C ALA A 179 -15.92 8.81 1.70
N VAL A 180 -14.96 7.91 1.50
CA VAL A 180 -14.65 7.35 0.18
C VAL A 180 -15.85 6.57 -0.39
N VAL A 181 -16.51 5.74 0.41
CA VAL A 181 -17.66 4.96 -0.05
C VAL A 181 -18.87 5.85 -0.37
N LYS A 182 -19.08 6.95 0.36
CA LYS A 182 -20.11 7.96 0.00
C LYS A 182 -19.87 8.56 -1.39
N LEU A 183 -18.61 8.79 -1.77
CA LEU A 183 -18.30 9.30 -3.12
C LEU A 183 -18.55 8.24 -4.20
N TRP A 184 -18.28 6.96 -3.92
CA TRP A 184 -18.67 5.87 -4.82
C TRP A 184 -20.19 5.76 -5.00
N GLN A 185 -20.96 5.91 -3.92
CA GLN A 185 -22.42 6.01 -4.00
C GLN A 185 -22.87 7.15 -4.91
N GLN A 186 -22.29 8.36 -4.73
CA GLN A 186 -22.60 9.53 -5.55
C GLN A 186 -22.16 9.37 -7.02
N ALA A 187 -21.10 8.60 -7.26
CA ALA A 187 -20.66 8.24 -8.61
C ALA A 187 -21.69 7.36 -9.34
N GLY A 188 -22.63 6.76 -8.62
CA GLY A 188 -23.68 5.90 -9.18
C GLY A 188 -23.24 4.44 -9.31
N LEU A 189 -22.31 4.00 -8.45
CA LEU A 189 -21.93 2.58 -8.39
C LEU A 189 -23.16 1.74 -8.00
N PRO A 190 -23.49 0.65 -8.73
CA PRO A 190 -24.66 -0.16 -8.43
C PRO A 190 -24.60 -0.82 -7.05
N ALA A 191 -25.77 -1.06 -6.43
CA ALA A 191 -25.89 -1.75 -5.17
C ALA A 191 -25.14 -3.10 -5.18
N GLY A 192 -24.46 -3.43 -4.09
CA GLY A 192 -23.70 -4.67 -3.94
C GLY A 192 -22.32 -4.69 -4.61
N VAL A 193 -22.03 -3.81 -5.60
CA VAL A 193 -20.74 -3.79 -6.30
C VAL A 193 -19.59 -3.40 -5.38
N LEU A 194 -19.81 -2.46 -4.46
CA LEU A 194 -18.91 -2.12 -3.35
C LEU A 194 -19.70 -2.16 -2.05
N ASN A 195 -19.18 -2.89 -1.07
CA ASN A 195 -19.73 -2.95 0.28
C ASN A 195 -18.66 -2.50 1.28
N LEU A 196 -19.06 -1.85 2.36
CA LEU A 196 -18.19 -1.38 3.44
C LEU A 196 -18.56 -2.09 4.74
N VAL A 197 -17.59 -2.75 5.36
CA VAL A 197 -17.70 -3.32 6.70
C VAL A 197 -16.65 -2.67 7.61
N GLN A 198 -17.10 -2.06 8.69
CA GLN A 198 -16.24 -1.41 9.69
C GLN A 198 -16.00 -2.36 10.86
N GLY A 199 -14.83 -2.27 11.47
CA GLY A 199 -14.50 -3.05 12.67
C GLY A 199 -13.03 -3.42 12.75
N GLY A 200 -12.64 -4.00 13.88
CA GLY A 200 -11.29 -4.42 14.19
C GLY A 200 -10.95 -5.82 13.65
N ARG A 201 -10.16 -6.53 14.47
CA ARG A 201 -9.64 -7.86 14.16
C ARG A 201 -10.75 -8.87 13.89
N GLU A 202 -11.78 -8.94 14.72
CA GLU A 202 -12.87 -9.93 14.59
C GLU A 202 -13.62 -9.78 13.27
N THR A 203 -13.92 -8.54 12.85
CA THR A 203 -14.52 -8.26 11.53
C THR A 203 -13.58 -8.66 10.40
N GLY A 204 -12.26 -8.44 10.57
CA GLY A 204 -11.24 -8.85 9.60
C GLY A 204 -11.15 -10.38 9.46
N GLU A 205 -11.14 -11.10 10.55
CA GLU A 205 -11.14 -12.57 10.58
C GLU A 205 -12.45 -13.15 9.99
N ALA A 206 -13.59 -12.54 10.30
CA ALA A 206 -14.86 -12.93 9.70
C ALA A 206 -14.85 -12.72 8.16
N LEU A 207 -14.26 -11.63 7.65
CA LEU A 207 -14.19 -11.39 6.21
C LEU A 207 -13.18 -12.31 5.51
N SER A 208 -11.96 -12.45 6.05
CA SER A 208 -10.94 -13.32 5.46
C SER A 208 -11.31 -14.81 5.51
N GLY A 209 -12.18 -15.20 6.45
CA GLY A 209 -12.71 -16.55 6.59
C GLY A 209 -13.89 -16.89 5.67
N GLN A 210 -14.44 -15.93 4.91
CA GLN A 210 -15.58 -16.21 4.02
C GLN A 210 -15.18 -17.15 2.89
N ALA A 211 -15.99 -18.19 2.67
CA ALA A 211 -15.78 -19.14 1.58
C ALA A 211 -15.97 -18.45 0.21
N ASP A 212 -16.95 -17.57 0.11
CA ASP A 212 -17.42 -16.95 -1.13
C ASP A 212 -16.63 -15.70 -1.58
N ILE A 213 -15.44 -15.45 -1.02
CA ILE A 213 -14.48 -14.50 -1.62
C ILE A 213 -13.56 -15.24 -2.57
N ASP A 214 -13.25 -14.63 -3.72
CA ASP A 214 -12.33 -15.16 -4.74
C ASP A 214 -10.90 -14.63 -4.55
N GLY A 215 -10.73 -13.65 -3.66
CA GLY A 215 -9.42 -13.11 -3.34
C GLY A 215 -9.42 -12.08 -2.22
N LEU A 216 -8.21 -11.79 -1.76
CA LEU A 216 -7.96 -10.84 -0.69
C LEU A 216 -6.78 -9.95 -1.09
N LEU A 217 -7.01 -8.63 -1.07
CA LEU A 217 -6.03 -7.61 -1.35
C LEU A 217 -5.76 -6.86 -0.05
N PHE A 218 -4.53 -6.95 0.43
CA PHE A 218 -4.14 -6.48 1.75
C PHE A 218 -2.97 -5.51 1.68
N THR A 219 -3.09 -4.40 2.39
CA THR A 219 -1.98 -3.51 2.72
C THR A 219 -1.93 -3.33 4.23
N GLY A 220 -0.77 -3.63 4.84
CA GLY A 220 -0.61 -3.50 6.29
C GLY A 220 0.67 -4.12 6.85
N SER A 221 0.64 -4.56 8.11
CA SER A 221 1.81 -5.13 8.78
C SER A 221 2.16 -6.52 8.25
N SER A 222 3.46 -6.86 8.26
CA SER A 222 3.94 -8.19 7.90
C SER A 222 3.34 -9.29 8.79
N THR A 223 3.16 -9.03 10.07
CA THR A 223 2.52 -9.97 11.01
C THR A 223 1.12 -10.37 10.55
N THR A 224 0.28 -9.39 10.18
CA THR A 224 -1.06 -9.64 9.67
C THR A 224 -1.01 -10.32 8.31
N GLY A 225 -0.14 -9.86 7.40
CA GLY A 225 0.00 -10.47 6.08
C GLY A 225 0.42 -11.95 6.14
N PHE A 226 1.37 -12.29 7.01
CA PHE A 226 1.75 -13.69 7.25
C PHE A 226 0.60 -14.53 7.87
N HIS A 227 -0.20 -13.93 8.74
CA HIS A 227 -1.41 -14.60 9.27
C HIS A 227 -2.40 -14.92 8.14
N LEU A 228 -2.72 -13.94 7.29
CA LEU A 228 -3.60 -14.11 6.14
C LEU A 228 -3.04 -15.14 5.14
N HIS A 229 -1.74 -15.12 4.89
CA HIS A 229 -1.09 -16.10 4.01
C HIS A 229 -1.25 -17.53 4.55
N ARG A 230 -1.04 -17.75 5.87
CA ARG A 230 -1.26 -19.07 6.50
C ARG A 230 -2.73 -19.48 6.45
N GLN A 231 -3.66 -18.56 6.70
CA GLN A 231 -5.10 -18.83 6.67
C GLN A 231 -5.58 -19.27 5.28
N LEU A 232 -5.04 -18.66 4.22
CA LEU A 232 -5.39 -18.97 2.82
C LEU A 232 -4.52 -20.07 2.21
N ALA A 233 -3.53 -20.59 2.92
CA ALA A 233 -2.74 -21.74 2.49
C ALA A 233 -3.66 -22.94 2.23
N GLY A 234 -3.52 -23.60 1.09
CA GLY A 234 -4.43 -24.68 0.67
C GLY A 234 -5.69 -24.23 -0.06
N GLN A 235 -5.85 -22.93 -0.33
CA GLN A 235 -6.94 -22.36 -1.14
C GLN A 235 -6.39 -21.71 -2.44
N PRO A 236 -5.78 -22.50 -3.36
CA PRO A 236 -5.08 -21.96 -4.55
C PRO A 236 -6.00 -21.25 -5.53
N GLN A 237 -7.30 -21.44 -5.43
CA GLN A 237 -8.31 -20.75 -6.24
C GLN A 237 -8.48 -19.27 -5.84
N LYS A 238 -8.01 -18.86 -4.65
CA LYS A 238 -8.13 -17.49 -4.17
C LYS A 238 -6.86 -16.71 -4.45
N ILE A 239 -6.98 -15.56 -5.09
CA ILE A 239 -5.84 -14.64 -5.22
C ILE A 239 -5.55 -13.98 -3.86
N LEU A 240 -4.28 -13.90 -3.49
CA LEU A 240 -3.83 -13.21 -2.30
C LEU A 240 -2.72 -12.23 -2.67
N ALA A 241 -3.03 -10.93 -2.67
CA ALA A 241 -2.07 -9.88 -2.91
C ALA A 241 -1.73 -9.17 -1.60
N LEU A 242 -0.46 -9.24 -1.20
CA LEU A 242 0.06 -8.70 0.06
C LEU A 242 1.03 -7.56 -0.21
N GLU A 243 0.74 -6.38 0.31
CA GLU A 243 1.67 -5.27 0.44
C GLU A 243 1.93 -5.06 1.93
N MET A 244 3.18 -5.22 2.34
CA MET A 244 3.57 -5.20 3.75
C MET A 244 4.71 -4.22 3.96
N GLY A 245 5.07 -4.03 5.22
CA GLY A 245 6.12 -3.11 5.62
C GLY A 245 7.51 -3.43 5.09
N GLY A 246 8.49 -2.63 5.49
CA GLY A 246 9.89 -2.77 5.12
C GLY A 246 10.84 -2.29 6.22
N ASN A 247 11.97 -2.94 6.34
CA ASN A 247 13.09 -2.47 7.15
C ASN A 247 14.17 -1.82 6.26
N ASN A 248 13.76 -0.77 5.56
CA ASN A 248 14.40 -0.22 4.36
C ASN A 248 15.75 0.44 4.65
N PRO A 249 16.83 0.08 3.90
CA PRO A 249 18.12 0.73 4.00
C PRO A 249 18.23 1.95 3.10
N LEU A 250 18.85 3.01 3.63
CA LEU A 250 19.33 4.17 2.87
C LEU A 250 20.84 4.26 3.05
N ILE A 251 21.60 4.12 1.98
CA ILE A 251 23.07 4.23 1.98
C ILE A 251 23.46 5.69 1.69
N VAL A 252 24.34 6.25 2.50
CA VAL A 252 24.96 7.55 2.28
C VAL A 252 26.47 7.38 2.10
N ASP A 253 26.94 7.67 0.91
CA ASP A 253 28.33 7.47 0.49
C ASP A 253 28.90 8.77 -0.10
N ASP A 254 29.70 9.47 0.69
CA ASP A 254 30.44 10.70 0.34
C ASP A 254 29.59 11.74 -0.42
N PRO A 255 28.47 12.24 0.16
CA PRO A 255 27.63 13.21 -0.50
C PRO A 255 28.38 14.53 -0.70
N ARG A 256 28.39 15.07 -1.93
CA ARG A 256 29.02 16.36 -2.22
C ARG A 256 28.30 17.55 -1.58
N ASP A 257 26.99 17.45 -1.48
CA ASP A 257 26.10 18.43 -0.85
C ASP A 257 25.46 17.79 0.39
N VAL A 258 26.00 18.13 1.55
CA VAL A 258 25.57 17.57 2.85
C VAL A 258 24.14 18.00 3.17
N ASP A 259 23.74 19.25 2.90
CA ASP A 259 22.38 19.72 3.22
C ASP A 259 21.35 19.05 2.31
N ALA A 260 21.65 18.81 1.03
CA ALA A 260 20.80 18.04 0.15
C ALA A 260 20.68 16.58 0.61
N ALA A 261 21.75 15.94 1.04
CA ALA A 261 21.74 14.58 1.58
C ALA A 261 20.92 14.48 2.88
N VAL A 262 21.05 15.47 3.77
CA VAL A 262 20.24 15.57 5.00
C VAL A 262 18.77 15.74 4.66
N HIS A 263 18.41 16.62 3.72
CA HIS A 263 17.05 16.81 3.25
C HIS A 263 16.44 15.49 2.72
N LEU A 264 17.16 14.79 1.84
CA LEU A 264 16.70 13.50 1.29
C LEU A 264 16.55 12.43 2.38
N THR A 265 17.43 12.42 3.37
CA THR A 265 17.37 11.49 4.52
C THR A 265 16.14 11.79 5.40
N ILE A 266 15.87 13.06 5.72
CA ILE A 266 14.68 13.47 6.47
C ILE A 266 13.40 13.10 5.72
N GLN A 267 13.33 13.38 4.41
CA GLN A 267 12.21 12.98 3.57
C GLN A 267 12.03 11.45 3.50
N SER A 268 13.14 10.71 3.56
CA SER A 268 13.09 9.25 3.54
C SER A 268 12.68 8.64 4.87
N ALA A 269 13.11 9.20 6.00
CA ALA A 269 12.94 8.59 7.31
C ALA A 269 11.72 9.12 8.09
N PHE A 270 11.43 10.43 7.99
CA PHE A 270 10.54 11.09 8.95
C PHE A 270 9.23 11.62 8.36
N ILE A 271 9.09 11.73 7.03
CA ILE A 271 7.80 12.13 6.42
C ILE A 271 6.66 11.23 6.94
N THR A 272 5.46 11.79 7.14
CA THR A 272 4.30 11.10 7.73
C THR A 272 4.61 10.56 9.15
N ALA A 273 5.45 11.26 9.91
CA ALA A 273 5.99 10.80 11.19
C ALA A 273 6.58 9.37 11.09
N GLY A 274 7.28 9.06 9.99
CA GLY A 274 7.85 7.72 9.73
C GLY A 274 6.83 6.63 9.41
N GLN A 275 5.56 6.95 9.20
CA GLN A 275 4.50 5.95 9.00
C GLN A 275 4.25 5.61 7.53
N ARG A 276 5.33 5.41 6.75
CA ARG A 276 5.24 4.83 5.40
C ARG A 276 6.00 3.51 5.34
N CYS A 277 5.44 2.54 4.63
CA CYS A 277 6.10 1.26 4.38
C CYS A 277 7.47 1.43 3.70
N THR A 278 7.67 2.49 2.91
CA THR A 278 8.92 2.83 2.23
C THR A 278 9.85 3.76 3.03
N CYS A 279 9.53 4.13 4.27
CA CYS A 279 10.44 4.94 5.08
C CYS A 279 11.76 4.22 5.36
N ALA A 280 12.86 4.96 5.35
CA ALA A 280 14.15 4.48 5.80
C ALA A 280 14.08 4.16 7.30
N ARG A 281 14.45 2.93 7.64
CA ARG A 281 14.61 2.47 9.03
C ARG A 281 16.06 2.29 9.40
N ARG A 282 16.89 2.02 8.40
CA ARG A 282 18.31 1.75 8.52
C ARG A 282 19.08 2.72 7.63
N LEU A 283 19.85 3.60 8.25
CA LEU A 283 20.73 4.54 7.59
C LEU A 283 22.15 3.98 7.64
N LEU A 284 22.71 3.70 6.47
CA LEU A 284 24.05 3.14 6.34
C LEU A 284 25.00 4.27 5.94
N VAL A 285 25.95 4.62 6.82
CA VAL A 285 26.82 5.81 6.63
C VAL A 285 28.27 5.38 6.65
N ARG A 286 29.02 5.77 5.61
CA ARG A 286 30.44 5.47 5.53
C ARG A 286 31.21 6.08 6.71
N ARG A 287 32.18 5.35 7.27
CA ARG A 287 33.08 5.85 8.31
C ARG A 287 34.00 6.94 7.72
N GLY A 288 34.43 7.86 8.57
CA GLY A 288 35.33 8.94 8.22
C GLY A 288 34.69 10.33 8.31
N GLU A 289 35.49 11.35 8.05
CA GLU A 289 35.15 12.76 8.29
C GLU A 289 33.86 13.21 7.55
N ALA A 290 33.67 12.78 6.29
CA ALA A 290 32.48 13.14 5.53
C ALA A 290 31.20 12.53 6.12
N GLY A 291 31.25 11.26 6.55
CA GLY A 291 30.12 10.61 7.20
C GLY A 291 29.80 11.19 8.58
N ASP A 292 30.83 11.58 9.33
CA ASP A 292 30.67 12.20 10.66
C ASP A 292 30.06 13.61 10.53
N ALA A 293 30.52 14.40 9.55
CA ALA A 293 29.95 15.71 9.24
C ALA A 293 28.49 15.61 8.80
N PHE A 294 28.15 14.62 7.96
CA PHE A 294 26.78 14.36 7.54
C PHE A 294 25.89 13.99 8.74
N LEU A 295 26.32 13.06 9.62
CA LEU A 295 25.53 12.64 10.80
C LEU A 295 25.33 13.80 11.76
N SER A 296 26.39 14.58 12.06
CA SER A 296 26.28 15.77 12.90
C SER A 296 25.26 16.77 12.36
N ARG A 297 25.29 17.01 11.03
CA ARG A 297 24.32 17.91 10.38
C ARG A 297 22.91 17.34 10.39
N LEU A 298 22.74 16.04 10.14
CA LEU A 298 21.45 15.36 10.22
C LEU A 298 20.81 15.50 11.61
N VAL A 299 21.56 15.26 12.66
CA VAL A 299 21.09 15.41 14.06
C VAL A 299 20.69 16.87 14.31
N THR A 300 21.55 17.84 13.97
CA THR A 300 21.30 19.27 14.16
C THR A 300 20.01 19.74 13.48
N VAL A 301 19.74 19.27 12.24
CA VAL A 301 18.53 19.64 11.53
C VAL A 301 17.31 18.90 12.10
N SER A 302 17.46 17.61 12.40
CA SER A 302 16.35 16.77 12.91
C SER A 302 15.84 17.22 14.28
N GLN A 303 16.70 17.80 15.15
CA GLN A 303 16.30 18.40 16.41
C GLN A 303 15.27 19.54 16.26
N ARG A 304 15.20 20.16 15.10
CA ARG A 304 14.27 21.27 14.80
C ARG A 304 12.92 20.79 14.26
N LEU A 305 12.76 19.49 14.00
CA LEU A 305 11.52 18.90 13.52
C LEU A 305 10.56 18.68 14.69
N ILE A 306 9.71 19.65 14.93
CA ILE A 306 8.71 19.61 16.02
C ILE A 306 7.36 19.19 15.41
N PRO A 307 6.79 18.05 15.83
CA PRO A 307 5.46 17.65 15.39
C PRO A 307 4.37 18.52 16.00
N ALA A 308 3.31 18.77 15.22
CA ALA A 308 2.16 19.56 15.66
C ALA A 308 0.83 18.97 15.12
N ALA A 309 -0.29 19.58 15.50
CA ALA A 309 -1.62 19.18 15.01
C ALA A 309 -1.69 19.29 13.47
N TRP A 310 -2.56 18.46 12.87
CA TRP A 310 -2.72 18.38 11.41
C TRP A 310 -3.11 19.72 10.74
N ASP A 311 -3.77 20.59 11.47
CA ASP A 311 -4.27 21.90 11.04
C ASP A 311 -3.50 23.09 11.63
N ALA A 312 -2.35 22.85 12.30
CA ALA A 312 -1.52 23.90 12.87
C ALA A 312 -0.97 24.85 11.80
N GLU A 313 -0.85 26.13 12.18
CA GLU A 313 -0.21 27.16 11.34
C GLU A 313 0.93 27.85 12.13
N PRO A 314 2.13 28.01 11.52
CA PRO A 314 2.51 27.50 10.20
C PRO A 314 2.47 25.99 10.15
N GLN A 315 2.24 25.43 8.95
CA GLN A 315 2.16 23.97 8.79
C GLN A 315 3.48 23.27 9.18
N PRO A 316 3.42 22.23 10.05
CA PRO A 316 4.60 21.49 10.43
C PRO A 316 5.03 20.53 9.32
N PHE A 317 6.31 20.12 9.33
CA PHE A 317 6.78 19.00 8.52
C PHE A 317 6.24 17.66 9.06
N LEU A 318 6.14 17.52 10.37
CA LEU A 318 5.64 16.33 11.06
C LEU A 318 4.31 16.62 11.74
N GLY A 319 3.37 15.69 11.60
CA GLY A 319 2.19 15.60 12.45
C GLY A 319 2.36 14.59 13.58
N GLY A 320 1.26 14.27 14.26
CA GLY A 320 1.20 13.16 15.21
C GLY A 320 1.24 11.79 14.50
N LEU A 321 1.56 10.74 15.25
CA LEU A 321 1.31 9.37 14.83
C LEU A 321 -0.20 9.09 14.88
N ILE A 322 -0.60 7.92 14.38
CA ILE A 322 -2.01 7.52 14.32
C ILE A 322 -2.70 7.46 15.70
N SER A 323 -1.95 7.24 16.76
CA SER A 323 -2.45 7.16 18.14
C SER A 323 -1.32 7.36 19.16
N GLU A 324 -1.68 7.70 20.39
CA GLU A 324 -0.75 7.69 21.54
C GLU A 324 -0.04 6.34 21.67
N GLN A 325 -0.78 5.23 21.56
CA GLN A 325 -0.20 3.89 21.64
C GLN A 325 0.88 3.65 20.56
N ALA A 326 0.71 4.19 19.36
CA ALA A 326 1.74 4.12 18.32
C ALA A 326 3.00 4.90 18.72
N ALA A 327 2.84 6.11 19.28
CA ALA A 327 3.95 6.92 19.79
C ALA A 327 4.69 6.20 20.91
N GLN A 328 3.95 5.63 21.87
CA GLN A 328 4.52 4.85 22.98
C GLN A 328 5.31 3.63 22.49
N LYS A 329 4.80 2.90 21.48
CA LYS A 329 5.51 1.75 20.89
C LYS A 329 6.84 2.16 20.27
N VAL A 330 6.88 3.27 19.55
CA VAL A 330 8.13 3.79 18.95
C VAL A 330 9.11 4.23 20.04
N HIS A 331 8.64 4.94 21.05
CA HIS A 331 9.46 5.35 22.19
C HIS A 331 10.02 4.12 22.95
N GLN A 332 9.19 3.10 23.17
CA GLN A 332 9.62 1.84 23.78
C GLN A 332 10.66 1.11 22.94
N ALA A 333 10.52 1.10 21.61
CA ALA A 333 11.51 0.51 20.71
C ALA A 333 12.86 1.24 20.78
N TRP A 334 12.85 2.56 20.96
CA TRP A 334 14.07 3.31 21.25
C TRP A 334 14.73 2.85 22.55
N LEU A 335 13.97 2.76 23.67
CA LEU A 335 14.49 2.30 24.95
C LEU A 335 15.09 0.88 24.86
N GLN A 336 14.43 -0.02 24.13
CA GLN A 336 14.93 -1.38 23.91
C GLN A 336 16.26 -1.38 23.16
N ARG A 337 16.42 -0.54 22.13
CA ARG A 337 17.68 -0.40 21.38
C ARG A 337 18.80 0.13 22.26
N VAL A 338 18.51 1.15 23.09
CA VAL A 338 19.48 1.68 24.05
C VAL A 338 19.89 0.62 25.08
N ALA A 339 18.93 -0.13 25.62
CA ALA A 339 19.21 -1.24 26.54
C ALA A 339 20.05 -2.36 25.89
N ALA A 340 19.93 -2.55 24.57
CA ALA A 340 20.75 -3.47 23.78
C ALA A 340 22.15 -2.92 23.43
N GLY A 341 22.50 -1.69 23.84
CA GLY A 341 23.81 -1.09 23.63
C GLY A 341 23.88 -0.02 22.54
N ALA A 342 22.73 0.38 21.94
CA ALA A 342 22.73 1.46 20.96
C ALA A 342 23.06 2.81 21.59
N VAL A 343 23.79 3.65 20.85
CA VAL A 343 24.12 5.02 21.28
C VAL A 343 23.06 5.98 20.74
N THR A 344 22.41 6.74 21.64
CA THR A 344 21.44 7.75 21.23
C THR A 344 22.15 8.97 20.64
N LEU A 345 21.89 9.24 19.35
CA LEU A 345 22.35 10.46 18.67
C LEU A 345 21.30 11.58 18.75
N LEU A 346 20.02 11.22 18.72
CA LEU A 346 18.89 12.11 18.94
C LEU A 346 17.79 11.36 19.69
N GLU A 347 17.43 11.85 20.86
CA GLU A 347 16.39 11.27 21.72
C GLU A 347 14.99 11.61 21.20
N PRO A 348 14.13 10.59 20.94
CA PRO A 348 12.72 10.84 20.63
C PRO A 348 11.97 11.23 21.91
N ARG A 349 11.15 12.28 21.85
CA ARG A 349 10.40 12.79 22.99
C ARG A 349 8.91 12.83 22.73
N ILE A 350 8.11 12.30 23.64
CA ILE A 350 6.66 12.52 23.67
C ILE A 350 6.44 13.94 24.20
N LEU A 351 5.96 14.84 23.35
CA LEU A 351 5.84 16.26 23.67
C LEU A 351 4.69 16.56 24.64
N GLN A 352 3.62 15.77 24.58
CA GLN A 352 2.45 15.92 25.42
C GLN A 352 1.88 14.55 25.77
N ALA A 353 1.76 14.26 27.05
CA ALA A 353 1.15 13.03 27.54
C ALA A 353 -0.29 12.89 27.05
N GLY A 354 -0.72 11.68 26.71
CA GLY A 354 -2.04 11.38 26.19
C GLY A 354 -2.21 11.69 24.69
N THR A 355 -1.16 12.22 24.02
CA THR A 355 -1.17 12.51 22.58
C THR A 355 -0.16 11.69 21.80
N SER A 356 -0.26 11.75 20.48
CA SER A 356 0.65 11.05 19.57
C SER A 356 1.84 11.88 19.08
N LEU A 357 2.11 13.04 19.69
CA LEU A 357 3.19 13.94 19.30
C LEU A 357 4.54 13.40 19.77
N LEU A 358 5.27 12.76 18.85
CA LEU A 358 6.61 12.19 19.10
C LEU A 358 7.63 12.84 18.17
N THR A 359 8.72 13.39 18.73
CA THR A 359 9.83 13.94 17.93
C THR A 359 10.65 12.81 17.28
N PRO A 360 11.40 13.09 16.19
CA PRO A 360 12.31 12.12 15.62
C PRO A 360 13.36 11.62 16.61
N GLY A 361 13.70 10.32 16.48
CA GLY A 361 14.81 9.70 17.16
C GLY A 361 15.85 9.15 16.20
N ILE A 362 17.14 9.22 16.57
CA ILE A 362 18.26 8.67 15.80
C ILE A 362 19.17 7.92 16.78
N VAL A 363 19.46 6.66 16.46
CA VAL A 363 20.31 5.81 17.32
C VAL A 363 21.40 5.15 16.47
N ASP A 364 22.64 5.18 16.94
CA ASP A 364 23.74 4.41 16.36
C ASP A 364 23.66 2.96 16.85
N MET A 365 23.52 2.07 15.90
CA MET A 365 23.34 0.62 16.07
C MET A 365 24.62 -0.15 15.71
N SER A 366 25.73 0.53 15.36
CA SER A 366 26.92 -0.10 14.76
C SER A 366 27.52 -1.20 15.64
N ASP A 367 27.48 -1.03 16.96
CA ASP A 367 28.06 -1.95 17.93
C ASP A 367 27.02 -2.86 18.60
N VAL A 368 25.75 -2.82 18.16
CA VAL A 368 24.68 -3.65 18.72
C VAL A 368 24.69 -5.02 18.06
N ALA A 369 24.93 -6.06 18.87
CA ALA A 369 24.81 -7.43 18.41
C ALA A 369 23.35 -7.89 18.36
N ASN A 370 23.02 -8.78 17.41
CA ASN A 370 21.70 -9.46 17.32
C ASN A 370 20.51 -8.50 17.28
N VAL A 371 20.57 -7.49 16.41
CA VAL A 371 19.46 -6.56 16.17
C VAL A 371 18.28 -7.33 15.56
N GLU A 372 17.10 -7.24 16.20
CA GLU A 372 15.88 -7.80 15.63
C GLU A 372 15.54 -7.12 14.30
N ASP A 373 15.27 -7.93 13.27
CA ASP A 373 14.85 -7.45 11.96
C ASP A 373 13.34 -7.15 11.96
N GLU A 374 12.97 -6.12 12.73
CA GLU A 374 11.60 -5.67 12.92
C GLU A 374 11.40 -4.24 12.40
N GLU A 375 10.25 -3.98 11.80
CA GLU A 375 9.85 -2.64 11.37
C GLU A 375 9.34 -1.81 12.55
N VAL A 376 10.03 -0.73 12.90
CA VAL A 376 9.50 0.29 13.82
C VAL A 376 8.76 1.35 13.00
N PHE A 377 7.43 1.28 12.99
CA PHE A 377 6.58 2.12 12.14
C PHE A 377 6.33 3.50 12.75
N GLY A 378 7.37 4.32 12.72
CA GLY A 378 7.39 5.66 13.29
C GLY A 378 8.72 6.39 13.07
N PRO A 379 8.93 7.59 13.65
CA PRO A 379 10.06 8.44 13.36
C PRO A 379 11.33 8.05 14.17
N LEU A 380 11.75 6.78 14.06
CA LEU A 380 12.97 6.25 14.71
C LEU A 380 13.91 5.67 13.64
N LEU A 381 15.08 6.29 13.47
CA LEU A 381 16.09 5.91 12.49
C LEU A 381 17.30 5.24 13.18
N GLY A 382 17.63 4.02 12.77
CA GLY A 382 18.87 3.36 13.17
C GLY A 382 19.99 3.71 12.18
N VAL A 383 21.19 3.93 12.70
CA VAL A 383 22.42 4.21 11.93
C VAL A 383 23.37 3.04 12.07
N TRP A 384 23.96 2.61 10.95
CA TRP A 384 25.06 1.65 10.90
C TRP A 384 26.22 2.25 10.13
N ARG A 385 27.43 2.04 10.61
CA ARG A 385 28.66 2.56 9.97
C ARG A 385 29.34 1.43 9.20
N TYR A 386 29.81 1.76 8.00
CA TYR A 386 30.50 0.82 7.12
C TYR A 386 31.82 1.44 6.58
N ASP A 387 32.75 0.59 6.16
CA ASP A 387 34.05 0.98 5.63
C ASP A 387 34.12 0.86 4.12
N THR A 388 33.54 -0.19 3.54
CA THR A 388 33.55 -0.43 2.08
C THR A 388 32.14 -0.47 1.50
N PHE A 389 31.99 -0.17 0.23
CA PHE A 389 30.68 -0.21 -0.44
C PHE A 389 30.10 -1.62 -0.51
N GLU A 390 30.97 -2.65 -0.56
CA GLU A 390 30.60 -4.05 -0.43
C GLU A 390 29.88 -4.33 0.89
N GLU A 391 30.46 -3.82 1.98
CA GLU A 391 29.84 -3.93 3.30
C GLU A 391 28.50 -3.21 3.37
N ALA A 392 28.38 -2.01 2.76
CA ALA A 392 27.12 -1.29 2.68
C ALA A 392 26.05 -2.10 1.97
N ILE A 393 26.36 -2.77 0.86
CA ILE A 393 25.41 -3.64 0.14
C ILE A 393 25.07 -4.87 0.98
N ALA A 394 26.03 -5.48 1.64
CA ALA A 394 25.79 -6.63 2.54
C ALA A 394 24.85 -6.23 3.68
N LEU A 395 25.10 -5.10 4.34
CA LEU A 395 24.23 -4.54 5.37
C LEU A 395 22.85 -4.19 4.80
N ALA A 396 22.77 -3.60 3.61
CA ALA A 396 21.48 -3.27 2.99
C ALA A 396 20.61 -4.52 2.81
N ASN A 397 21.21 -5.63 2.39
CA ASN A 397 20.51 -6.90 2.17
C ASN A 397 20.31 -7.76 3.44
N ALA A 398 20.89 -7.35 4.59
CA ALA A 398 20.78 -8.06 5.86
C ALA A 398 19.41 -7.83 6.52
N THR A 399 18.35 -8.19 5.82
CA THR A 399 16.95 -8.10 6.25
C THR A 399 16.09 -9.11 5.52
N ARG A 400 15.06 -9.61 6.17
CA ARG A 400 14.03 -10.46 5.54
C ARG A 400 13.08 -9.67 4.62
N PHE A 401 13.04 -8.35 4.80
CA PHE A 401 12.22 -7.43 3.99
C PHE A 401 12.91 -7.09 2.65
N GLY A 402 12.16 -6.48 1.75
CA GLY A 402 12.69 -6.08 0.45
C GLY A 402 11.77 -5.11 -0.28
N LEU A 403 11.25 -4.05 0.42
CA LEU A 403 10.36 -3.09 -0.21
C LEU A 403 11.13 -1.99 -0.94
N SER A 404 11.97 -1.25 -0.22
CA SER A 404 12.67 -0.07 -0.74
C SER A 404 14.11 -0.05 -0.29
N CYS A 405 15.02 0.41 -1.16
CA CYS A 405 16.43 0.64 -0.91
C CYS A 405 16.86 1.92 -1.62
N GLY A 406 17.86 2.64 -1.11
CA GLY A 406 18.36 3.84 -1.78
C GLY A 406 19.81 4.12 -1.54
N LEU A 407 20.38 4.93 -2.45
CA LEU A 407 21.74 5.41 -2.40
C LEU A 407 21.75 6.93 -2.56
N ILE A 408 22.44 7.62 -1.65
CA ILE A 408 22.85 9.00 -1.81
C ILE A 408 24.36 9.00 -2.06
N SER A 409 24.76 9.26 -3.29
CA SER A 409 26.17 9.23 -3.72
C SER A 409 26.33 9.98 -5.03
N PRO A 410 27.48 10.64 -5.27
CA PRO A 410 27.79 11.22 -6.56
C PRO A 410 28.14 10.18 -7.64
N GLU A 411 28.41 8.91 -7.27
CA GLU A 411 28.97 7.89 -8.14
C GLU A 411 27.89 7.02 -8.79
N ARG A 412 27.72 7.17 -10.10
CA ARG A 412 26.80 6.37 -10.91
C ARG A 412 27.13 4.88 -10.88
N GLU A 413 28.41 4.52 -10.91
CA GLU A 413 28.86 3.11 -10.89
C GLU A 413 28.43 2.38 -9.62
N LYS A 414 28.46 3.05 -8.46
CA LYS A 414 27.94 2.49 -7.20
C LYS A 414 26.45 2.23 -7.26
N PHE A 415 25.69 3.13 -7.90
CA PHE A 415 24.25 2.92 -8.07
C PHE A 415 23.96 1.77 -9.03
N ASP A 416 24.67 1.67 -10.15
CA ASP A 416 24.50 0.57 -11.11
C ASP A 416 24.81 -0.79 -10.45
N ARG A 417 25.82 -0.83 -9.60
CA ARG A 417 26.13 -2.02 -8.80
C ARG A 417 25.00 -2.32 -7.77
N LEU A 418 24.53 -1.29 -7.06
CA LEU A 418 23.41 -1.47 -6.11
C LEU A 418 22.15 -2.00 -6.80
N LEU A 419 21.82 -1.55 -8.02
CA LEU A 419 20.69 -2.06 -8.80
C LEU A 419 20.76 -3.56 -9.07
N LEU A 420 21.96 -4.09 -9.27
CA LEU A 420 22.18 -5.53 -9.53
C LEU A 420 22.10 -6.37 -8.26
N GLU A 421 22.52 -5.82 -7.12
CA GLU A 421 22.75 -6.58 -5.90
C GLU A 421 21.64 -6.35 -4.82
N ALA A 422 20.87 -5.25 -4.90
CA ALA A 422 19.85 -4.95 -3.91
C ALA A 422 18.62 -5.88 -4.01
N ARG A 423 18.18 -6.37 -2.85
CA ARG A 423 16.98 -7.21 -2.72
C ARG A 423 15.77 -6.35 -2.37
N ALA A 424 15.40 -5.42 -3.24
CA ALA A 424 14.29 -4.51 -3.04
C ALA A 424 13.44 -4.33 -4.31
N GLY A 425 12.16 -4.07 -4.15
CA GLY A 425 11.25 -3.79 -5.26
C GLY A 425 11.38 -2.36 -5.79
N ILE A 426 11.89 -1.44 -4.96
CA ILE A 426 12.12 -0.03 -5.30
C ILE A 426 13.57 0.31 -4.94
N VAL A 427 14.35 0.81 -5.91
CA VAL A 427 15.74 1.23 -5.67
C VAL A 427 15.93 2.65 -6.22
N ASN A 428 16.19 3.61 -5.33
CA ASN A 428 16.28 5.02 -5.67
C ASN A 428 17.74 5.54 -5.56
N TRP A 429 18.13 6.43 -6.48
CA TRP A 429 19.40 7.12 -6.44
C TRP A 429 19.21 8.63 -6.35
N ASN A 430 19.80 9.25 -5.32
CA ASN A 430 19.68 10.69 -5.04
C ASN A 430 18.23 11.19 -5.08
N LYS A 431 17.30 10.34 -4.60
CA LYS A 431 15.88 10.61 -4.41
C LYS A 431 15.43 10.03 -3.07
N PRO A 432 14.36 10.56 -2.46
CA PRO A 432 13.82 9.96 -1.23
C PRO A 432 13.41 8.51 -1.45
N LEU A 433 13.59 7.65 -0.46
CA LEU A 433 13.07 6.28 -0.47
C LEU A 433 11.55 6.23 -0.62
N THR A 434 10.86 7.22 -0.07
CA THR A 434 9.40 7.36 -0.11
C THR A 434 8.86 7.83 -1.46
N GLY A 435 9.74 8.13 -2.41
CA GLY A 435 9.39 8.48 -3.79
C GLY A 435 9.19 7.22 -4.64
N ALA A 436 7.96 7.02 -5.12
CA ALA A 436 7.64 5.96 -6.08
C ALA A 436 6.76 6.52 -7.20
N ALA A 437 7.08 6.16 -8.44
CA ALA A 437 6.26 6.54 -9.59
C ALA A 437 4.99 5.67 -9.63
N SER A 438 3.81 6.28 -9.63
CA SER A 438 2.53 5.55 -9.70
C SER A 438 2.31 4.80 -11.02
N THR A 439 3.12 5.10 -12.04
CA THR A 439 3.16 4.40 -13.35
C THR A 439 4.20 3.28 -13.40
N ALA A 440 4.83 2.96 -12.27
CA ALA A 440 5.78 1.86 -12.10
C ALA A 440 5.21 0.81 -11.13
N PRO A 441 5.80 -0.40 -11.07
CA PRO A 441 5.43 -1.38 -10.05
C PRO A 441 5.70 -0.82 -8.64
N PHE A 442 4.82 -1.12 -7.71
CA PHE A 442 4.99 -0.82 -6.30
C PHE A 442 4.79 -2.10 -5.49
N GLY A 443 5.75 -2.43 -4.65
CA GLY A 443 5.72 -3.62 -3.81
C GLY A 443 7.09 -4.26 -3.67
N GLY A 444 7.25 -5.10 -2.65
CA GLY A 444 8.52 -5.68 -2.28
C GLY A 444 8.66 -7.17 -2.57
N THR A 445 9.78 -7.69 -2.13
CA THR A 445 10.12 -9.12 -2.08
C THR A 445 10.24 -9.56 -0.62
N GLY A 446 10.41 -10.87 -0.38
CA GLY A 446 10.57 -11.41 0.97
C GLY A 446 9.37 -11.09 1.86
N ALA A 447 9.65 -10.62 3.08
CA ALA A 447 8.62 -10.28 4.07
C ALA A 447 7.83 -9.00 3.74
N SER A 448 8.15 -8.31 2.64
CA SER A 448 7.43 -7.11 2.19
C SER A 448 6.27 -7.40 1.24
N GLY A 449 6.06 -8.64 0.82
CA GLY A 449 4.86 -9.01 0.08
C GLY A 449 5.08 -9.76 -1.21
N ASN A 450 4.03 -9.80 -2.04
CA ASN A 450 3.98 -10.53 -3.30
C ASN A 450 3.23 -9.71 -4.37
N HIS A 451 3.19 -10.17 -5.62
CA HIS A 451 2.43 -9.60 -6.76
C HIS A 451 2.63 -8.11 -7.06
N ARG A 452 3.50 -7.37 -6.36
CA ARG A 452 3.65 -5.91 -6.50
C ARG A 452 2.30 -5.19 -6.34
N PRO A 453 1.60 -5.35 -5.20
CA PRO A 453 0.19 -5.02 -5.04
C PRO A 453 -0.03 -3.52 -4.87
N GLY A 454 0.00 -2.82 -5.96
CA GLY A 454 -0.27 -1.39 -6.01
C GLY A 454 0.07 -0.78 -7.35
N ALA A 455 -0.37 0.44 -7.57
CA ALA A 455 -0.07 1.24 -8.74
C ALA A 455 -0.35 0.52 -10.08
N TRP A 456 0.63 0.52 -10.97
CA TRP A 456 0.52 0.01 -12.33
C TRP A 456 0.22 -1.50 -12.43
N TYR A 457 0.79 -2.28 -11.50
CA TYR A 457 0.63 -3.75 -11.51
C TYR A 457 -0.67 -4.22 -10.85
N ALA A 458 -1.47 -3.30 -10.28
CA ALA A 458 -2.78 -3.67 -9.76
C ALA A 458 -3.73 -4.24 -10.81
N ALA A 459 -3.57 -3.87 -12.08
CA ALA A 459 -4.32 -4.46 -13.19
C ALA A 459 -4.11 -5.98 -13.26
N ASP A 460 -2.87 -6.46 -13.10
CA ASP A 460 -2.52 -7.87 -13.27
C ASP A 460 -3.17 -8.79 -12.24
N TYR A 461 -3.11 -8.42 -10.95
CA TYR A 461 -3.69 -9.28 -9.91
C TYR A 461 -5.19 -9.07 -9.68
N CYS A 462 -5.81 -8.05 -10.29
CA CYS A 462 -7.25 -7.86 -10.27
C CYS A 462 -8.01 -8.62 -11.36
N ALA A 463 -7.30 -9.31 -12.26
CA ALA A 463 -7.88 -10.11 -13.32
C ALA A 463 -7.03 -11.34 -13.61
N TRP A 464 -7.62 -12.38 -14.18
CA TRP A 464 -6.89 -13.56 -14.62
C TRP A 464 -6.95 -13.70 -16.15
N PRO A 465 -5.84 -14.12 -16.80
CA PRO A 465 -5.78 -14.26 -18.25
C PRO A 465 -6.52 -15.50 -18.72
N MET A 466 -7.25 -15.38 -19.83
CA MET A 466 -7.94 -16.45 -20.50
C MET A 466 -7.56 -16.45 -21.99
N ALA A 467 -6.95 -17.52 -22.44
CA ALA A 467 -6.58 -17.72 -23.85
C ALA A 467 -7.65 -18.51 -24.57
N SER A 468 -7.89 -18.16 -25.83
CA SER A 468 -8.75 -18.91 -26.75
C SER A 468 -8.15 -18.97 -28.15
N LEU A 469 -8.45 -20.05 -28.87
CA LEU A 469 -8.27 -20.18 -30.32
C LEU A 469 -9.66 -20.14 -30.94
N GLU A 470 -9.88 -19.25 -31.90
CA GLU A 470 -11.18 -18.92 -32.44
C GLU A 470 -11.15 -19.02 -33.96
N SER A 471 -12.10 -19.77 -34.56
CA SER A 471 -12.36 -19.76 -35.99
C SER A 471 -13.81 -19.41 -36.22
N PRO A 472 -14.13 -18.44 -37.11
CA PRO A 472 -15.51 -18.10 -37.44
C PRO A 472 -16.22 -19.20 -38.24
N THR A 473 -15.46 -20.14 -38.81
CA THR A 473 -15.96 -21.25 -39.63
C THR A 473 -15.42 -22.57 -39.17
N LEU A 474 -16.25 -23.58 -39.17
CA LEU A 474 -15.83 -24.96 -38.96
C LEU A 474 -15.50 -25.59 -40.29
N THR A 475 -14.23 -25.75 -40.59
CA THR A 475 -13.75 -26.33 -41.85
C THR A 475 -12.77 -27.45 -41.59
N LEU A 476 -12.73 -28.43 -42.47
CA LEU A 476 -11.71 -29.47 -42.40
C LEU A 476 -10.33 -28.86 -42.71
N PRO A 477 -9.31 -29.09 -41.89
CA PRO A 477 -7.98 -28.55 -42.14
C PRO A 477 -7.40 -29.09 -43.44
N ALA A 478 -6.61 -28.25 -44.12
CA ALA A 478 -5.95 -28.64 -45.39
C ALA A 478 -4.96 -29.82 -45.20
N SER A 479 -4.43 -29.98 -43.97
CA SER A 479 -3.57 -31.11 -43.62
C SER A 479 -4.17 -31.81 -42.41
N LEU A 480 -4.49 -33.07 -42.56
CA LEU A 480 -5.02 -33.92 -41.50
C LEU A 480 -3.92 -34.62 -40.72
N SER A 481 -4.17 -34.89 -39.47
CA SER A 481 -3.26 -35.74 -38.68
C SER A 481 -3.15 -37.15 -39.25
N PRO A 482 -2.01 -37.81 -39.17
CA PRO A 482 -1.84 -39.18 -39.63
C PRO A 482 -2.94 -40.09 -39.06
N GLY A 483 -3.58 -40.88 -39.94
CA GLY A 483 -4.65 -41.79 -39.58
C GLY A 483 -6.07 -41.19 -39.64
N LEU A 484 -6.21 -39.87 -39.96
CA LEU A 484 -7.48 -39.22 -40.19
C LEU A 484 -7.76 -38.89 -41.68
N ASP A 485 -6.87 -39.33 -42.58
CA ASP A 485 -6.95 -39.04 -44.03
C ASP A 485 -8.25 -39.51 -44.69
N PHE A 486 -8.95 -40.48 -44.09
CA PHE A 486 -10.25 -40.94 -44.55
C PHE A 486 -11.32 -39.87 -44.53
N LEU A 487 -11.22 -38.88 -43.62
CA LEU A 487 -12.20 -37.75 -43.56
C LEU A 487 -12.18 -36.88 -44.80
N ALA A 488 -11.05 -36.75 -45.48
CA ALA A 488 -10.96 -36.00 -46.73
C ALA A 488 -11.55 -36.74 -47.95
N ARG A 489 -11.65 -38.08 -47.87
CA ARG A 489 -12.13 -38.96 -48.95
C ARG A 489 -13.66 -39.12 -48.96
N GLU A 490 -14.31 -38.93 -47.84
CA GLU A 490 -15.79 -39.03 -47.69
C GLU A 490 -16.50 -37.71 -48.04
N ALA A 491 -15.78 -36.60 -48.15
CA ALA A 491 -16.33 -35.28 -48.48
C ALA A 491 -16.25 -34.93 -49.97
N SER A 492 -15.74 -35.82 -50.83
CA SER A 492 -15.73 -35.73 -52.29
C SER A 492 -16.75 -36.69 -52.93
#